data_317d1e49475fbcf8428329aff5d7d142
#
_entry.id   317d1e49475fbcf8428329aff5d7d142
#
_cell.length_a   1.000
_cell.length_b   1.000
_cell.length_c   1.000
_cell.angle_alpha   90.00
_cell.angle_beta   90.00
_cell.angle_gamma   90.00
#
_symmetry.space_group_name_H-M   'P 1'
#
loop_
_entity.id
_entity.type
_entity.pdbx_description
1 polymer ?
#
loop_
_entity_poly.entity_id
_entity_poly.type
_entity_poly.pdbx_seq_one_letter_code
_entity_poly.pdbx_strand_id
1 'polypeptide(L)'
;TLAEIKTCHLLGVDLFQGFAIACPSPDIPRLEEATRTQVRILQGEIHTASMDALRRRRRLTGDINVLADWLIRQIDPTNPESLTLVFQEFIAMNDEVECVYLLDSRGVQISETIVSPFVRLQSRPSIFQPARRGADHAYKPYFACFEALGIQRYLTDVYLSLASGNLCRTFSVQLPCQSDAPCVLCMDFLEEPIRTPSAPKQS
;
A
#
# COMPACT_ATOMS: atom_id res chain seq x y z
N THR A 1 14.31 6.99 20.53
CA THR A 1 15.29 7.56 19.57
C THR A 1 14.56 8.42 18.52
N LEU A 2 15.29 9.27 17.82
CA LEU A 2 14.76 10.07 16.69
C LEU A 2 14.18 9.20 15.57
N ALA A 3 14.83 8.07 15.28
CA ALA A 3 14.38 7.13 14.26
C ALA A 3 13.00 6.54 14.62
N GLU A 4 12.79 6.16 15.87
CA GLU A 4 11.50 5.66 16.36
C GLU A 4 10.41 6.72 16.26
N ILE A 5 10.69 7.98 16.63
CA ILE A 5 9.73 9.08 16.52
C ILE A 5 9.31 9.27 15.06
N LYS A 6 10.27 9.28 14.11
CA LYS A 6 9.96 9.38 12.68
C LYS A 6 9.06 8.22 12.20
N THR A 7 9.40 6.99 12.58
CA THR A 7 8.62 5.81 12.25
C THR A 7 7.20 5.89 12.80
N CYS A 8 7.06 6.22 14.08
CA CYS A 8 5.75 6.37 14.72
C CYS A 8 4.92 7.48 14.07
N HIS A 9 5.55 8.62 13.72
CA HIS A 9 4.84 9.70 13.03
C HIS A 9 4.33 9.26 11.65
N LEU A 10 5.13 8.56 10.86
CA LEU A 10 4.72 8.01 9.57
C LEU A 10 3.60 6.96 9.69
N LEU A 11 3.45 6.36 10.88
CA LEU A 11 2.34 5.45 11.22
C LEU A 11 1.11 6.19 11.82
N GLY A 12 1.12 7.53 11.83
CA GLY A 12 -0.02 8.34 12.28
C GLY A 12 -0.02 8.69 13.77
N VAL A 13 1.11 8.56 14.47
CA VAL A 13 1.24 9.00 15.86
C VAL A 13 1.58 10.50 15.89
N ASP A 14 0.76 11.30 16.57
CA ASP A 14 0.93 12.78 16.65
C ASP A 14 1.48 13.26 17.98
N LEU A 15 1.37 12.46 19.04
CA LEU A 15 1.80 12.84 20.38
C LEU A 15 2.98 11.97 20.85
N PHE A 16 4.04 12.63 21.28
CA PHE A 16 5.27 11.97 21.72
C PHE A 16 5.70 12.47 23.09
N GLN A 17 6.18 11.55 23.92
CA GLN A 17 6.83 11.85 25.19
C GLN A 17 8.05 10.94 25.39
N GLY A 18 8.99 11.37 26.22
CA GLY A 18 10.13 10.54 26.65
C GLY A 18 11.47 11.23 26.51
N PHE A 19 12.52 10.49 26.86
CA PHE A 19 13.89 10.99 26.96
C PHE A 19 14.48 11.54 25.65
N ALA A 20 13.93 11.11 24.50
CA ALA A 20 14.34 11.67 23.20
C ALA A 20 13.89 13.13 23.01
N ILE A 21 12.93 13.61 23.82
CA ILE A 21 12.44 15.00 23.82
C ILE A 21 13.13 15.77 24.93
N ALA A 22 13.02 15.28 26.17
CA ALA A 22 13.68 15.89 27.33
C ALA A 22 13.88 14.86 28.44
N CYS A 23 14.98 15.01 29.18
CA CYS A 23 15.22 14.29 30.44
C CYS A 23 14.57 15.07 31.58
N PRO A 24 13.95 14.40 32.57
CA PRO A 24 13.43 15.07 33.77
C PRO A 24 14.52 15.90 34.45
N SER A 25 14.17 17.13 34.87
CA SER A 25 15.08 18.01 35.57
C SER A 25 14.30 18.82 36.62
N PRO A 26 14.89 19.10 37.79
CA PRO A 26 14.31 20.01 38.78
C PRO A 26 14.43 21.50 38.36
N ASP A 27 15.32 21.82 37.44
CA ASP A 27 15.48 23.17 36.86
C ASP A 27 14.49 23.37 35.71
N ILE A 28 13.31 23.84 36.03
CA ILE A 28 12.21 23.98 35.06
C ILE A 28 12.57 24.95 33.91
N PRO A 29 13.09 26.18 34.14
CA PRO A 29 13.46 27.09 33.05
C PRO A 29 14.45 26.49 32.05
N ARG A 30 15.47 25.80 32.54
CA ARG A 30 16.45 25.13 31.72
C ARG A 30 15.85 23.96 30.95
N LEU A 31 14.95 23.21 31.59
CA LEU A 31 14.21 22.12 30.96
C LEU A 31 13.35 22.62 29.80
N GLU A 32 12.61 23.72 30.00
CA GLU A 32 11.77 24.32 28.96
C GLU A 32 12.58 24.76 27.74
N GLU A 33 13.71 25.44 27.95
CA GLU A 33 14.57 25.89 26.84
C GLU A 33 15.16 24.72 26.06
N ALA A 34 15.69 23.71 26.77
CA ALA A 34 16.22 22.49 26.16
C ALA A 34 15.12 21.76 25.37
N THR A 35 13.91 21.65 25.93
CA THR A 35 12.74 21.03 25.27
C THR A 35 12.36 21.78 24.00
N ARG A 36 12.28 23.12 24.04
CA ARG A 36 11.96 23.95 22.86
C ARG A 36 12.97 23.73 21.73
N THR A 37 14.23 23.67 22.07
CA THR A 37 15.30 23.43 21.10
C THR A 37 15.17 22.05 20.47
N GLN A 38 14.97 21.02 21.30
CA GLN A 38 14.83 19.65 20.83
C GLN A 38 13.57 19.47 19.97
N VAL A 39 12.44 20.09 20.35
CA VAL A 39 11.19 20.05 19.57
C VAL A 39 11.40 20.68 18.18
N ARG A 40 12.12 21.80 18.06
CA ARG A 40 12.41 22.39 16.75
C ARG A 40 13.22 21.46 15.85
N ILE A 41 14.23 20.78 16.42
CA ILE A 41 15.02 19.78 15.68
C ILE A 41 14.10 18.65 15.20
N LEU A 42 13.28 18.10 16.10
CA LEU A 42 12.33 17.03 15.79
C LEU A 42 11.33 17.44 14.72
N GLN A 43 10.81 18.66 14.78
CA GLN A 43 9.88 19.19 13.76
C GLN A 43 10.53 19.24 12.38
N GLY A 44 11.78 19.71 12.29
CA GLY A 44 12.53 19.71 11.01
C GLY A 44 12.75 18.32 10.44
N GLU A 45 13.11 17.38 11.29
CA GLU A 45 13.34 15.99 10.91
C GLU A 45 12.04 15.26 10.50
N ILE A 46 10.93 15.50 11.23
CA ILE A 46 9.62 14.97 10.91
C ILE A 46 9.13 15.56 9.57
N HIS A 47 9.27 16.86 9.38
CA HIS A 47 8.90 17.52 8.14
C HIS A 47 9.65 16.92 6.94
N THR A 48 10.97 16.74 7.06
CA THR A 48 11.78 16.13 6.01
C THR A 48 11.32 14.70 5.69
N ALA A 49 11.11 13.88 6.73
CA ALA A 49 10.64 12.51 6.56
C ALA A 49 9.26 12.45 5.87
N SER A 50 8.33 13.36 6.25
CA SER A 50 7.00 13.45 5.64
C SER A 50 7.08 13.86 4.17
N MET A 51 7.90 14.87 3.85
CA MET A 51 8.11 15.30 2.46
C MET A 51 8.70 14.19 1.58
N ASP A 52 9.65 13.43 2.12
CA ASP A 52 10.25 12.31 1.38
C ASP A 52 9.25 11.15 1.21
N ALA A 53 8.41 10.89 2.20
CA ALA A 53 7.33 9.91 2.08
C ALA A 53 6.31 10.31 0.98
N LEU A 54 5.90 11.60 0.93
CA LEU A 54 5.02 12.12 -0.09
C LEU A 54 5.65 12.05 -1.49
N ARG A 55 6.95 12.36 -1.63
CA ARG A 55 7.66 12.26 -2.90
C ARG A 55 7.75 10.82 -3.38
N ARG A 56 8.03 9.87 -2.49
CA ARG A 56 8.02 8.43 -2.82
C ARG A 56 6.65 7.98 -3.26
N ARG A 57 5.59 8.34 -2.51
CA ARG A 57 4.21 7.99 -2.87
C ARG A 57 3.83 8.51 -4.25
N ARG A 58 4.22 9.76 -4.58
CA ARG A 58 3.96 10.35 -5.89
C ARG A 58 4.65 9.61 -7.02
N ARG A 59 5.92 9.21 -6.85
CA ARG A 59 6.66 8.42 -7.86
C ARG A 59 6.00 7.06 -8.03
N LEU A 60 5.80 6.33 -6.95
CA LEU A 60 5.14 5.03 -6.98
C LEU A 60 3.79 5.08 -7.70
N THR A 61 2.96 6.08 -7.40
CA THR A 61 1.67 6.26 -8.08
C THR A 61 1.86 6.52 -9.58
N GLY A 62 2.89 7.25 -9.98
CA GLY A 62 3.23 7.48 -11.38
C GLY A 62 3.60 6.17 -12.10
N ASP A 63 4.50 5.40 -11.52
CA ASP A 63 4.96 4.12 -12.08
C ASP A 63 3.80 3.10 -12.16
N ILE A 64 2.99 3.00 -11.11
CA ILE A 64 1.79 2.15 -11.09
C ILE A 64 0.78 2.53 -12.18
N ASN A 65 0.56 3.84 -12.42
CA ASN A 65 -0.34 4.28 -13.49
C ASN A 65 0.14 3.84 -14.86
N VAL A 66 1.44 3.88 -15.13
CA VAL A 66 2.02 3.42 -16.39
C VAL A 66 1.78 1.91 -16.58
N LEU A 67 2.02 1.11 -15.52
CA LEU A 67 1.76 -0.33 -15.54
C LEU A 67 0.27 -0.64 -15.75
N ALA A 68 -0.61 0.09 -15.06
CA ALA A 68 -2.06 -0.05 -15.21
C ALA A 68 -2.51 0.27 -16.64
N ASP A 69 -2.03 1.37 -17.22
CA ASP A 69 -2.37 1.77 -18.60
C ASP A 69 -1.88 0.75 -19.64
N TRP A 70 -0.75 0.11 -19.39
CA TRP A 70 -0.29 -0.98 -20.23
C TRP A 70 -1.21 -2.18 -20.11
N LEU A 71 -1.52 -2.64 -18.89
CA LEU A 71 -2.35 -3.81 -18.64
C LEU A 71 -3.77 -3.62 -19.20
N ILE A 72 -4.39 -2.45 -18.98
CA ILE A 72 -5.75 -2.13 -19.47
C ILE A 72 -5.86 -2.31 -20.99
N ARG A 73 -4.81 -2.00 -21.73
CA ARG A 73 -4.80 -2.16 -23.20
C ARG A 73 -4.71 -3.61 -23.66
N GLN A 74 -4.31 -4.54 -22.78
CA GLN A 74 -4.14 -5.96 -23.11
C GLN A 74 -5.35 -6.80 -22.70
N ILE A 75 -6.17 -6.32 -21.76
CA ILE A 75 -7.28 -7.11 -21.22
C ILE A 75 -8.55 -6.99 -22.03
N ASP A 76 -9.22 -8.12 -22.23
CA ASP A 76 -10.62 -8.21 -22.66
C ASP A 76 -11.46 -8.77 -21.49
N PRO A 77 -12.24 -7.91 -20.81
CA PRO A 77 -13.06 -8.34 -19.67
C PRO A 77 -14.10 -9.42 -20.00
N THR A 78 -14.42 -9.62 -21.28
CA THR A 78 -15.42 -10.58 -21.74
C THR A 78 -14.85 -11.98 -21.97
N ASN A 79 -13.51 -12.13 -22.01
CA ASN A 79 -12.83 -13.38 -22.27
C ASN A 79 -11.98 -13.85 -21.05
N PRO A 80 -12.55 -14.73 -20.19
CA PRO A 80 -11.87 -15.16 -18.95
C PRO A 80 -10.56 -15.91 -19.17
N GLU A 81 -10.43 -16.65 -20.28
CA GLU A 81 -9.19 -17.40 -20.60
C GLU A 81 -8.08 -16.43 -20.99
N SER A 82 -8.38 -15.45 -21.82
CA SER A 82 -7.45 -14.38 -22.20
C SER A 82 -7.01 -13.57 -20.98
N LEU A 83 -7.93 -13.23 -20.06
CA LEU A 83 -7.62 -12.52 -18.81
C LEU A 83 -6.56 -13.27 -18.00
N THR A 84 -6.72 -14.57 -17.82
CA THR A 84 -5.80 -15.40 -17.04
C THR A 84 -4.39 -15.34 -17.61
N LEU A 85 -4.26 -15.50 -18.93
CA LEU A 85 -2.95 -15.49 -19.61
C LEU A 85 -2.28 -14.10 -19.50
N VAL A 86 -3.04 -13.04 -19.75
CA VAL A 86 -2.53 -11.65 -19.67
C VAL A 86 -2.09 -11.31 -18.24
N PHE A 87 -2.84 -11.71 -17.22
CA PHE A 87 -2.47 -11.47 -15.82
C PHE A 87 -1.22 -12.27 -15.43
N GLN A 88 -1.08 -13.51 -15.89
CA GLN A 88 0.13 -14.32 -15.65
C GLN A 88 1.36 -13.68 -16.30
N GLU A 89 1.26 -13.22 -17.53
CA GLU A 89 2.35 -12.55 -18.24
C GLU A 89 2.72 -11.23 -17.54
N PHE A 90 1.72 -10.42 -17.17
CA PHE A 90 1.93 -9.16 -16.46
C PHE A 90 2.68 -9.36 -15.13
N ILE A 91 2.25 -10.32 -14.32
CA ILE A 91 2.90 -10.62 -13.03
C ILE A 91 4.32 -11.18 -13.24
N ALA A 92 4.55 -11.98 -14.26
CA ALA A 92 5.88 -12.53 -14.55
C ALA A 92 6.90 -11.42 -14.93
N MET A 93 6.43 -10.30 -15.46
CA MET A 93 7.28 -9.15 -15.84
C MET A 93 7.42 -8.10 -14.73
N ASN A 94 6.63 -8.18 -13.65
CA ASN A 94 6.57 -7.15 -12.61
C ASN A 94 6.61 -7.80 -11.21
N ASP A 95 7.80 -7.93 -10.66
CA ASP A 95 8.07 -8.64 -9.39
C ASP A 95 7.54 -7.91 -8.15
N GLU A 96 7.27 -6.60 -8.27
CA GLU A 96 6.60 -5.81 -7.23
C GLU A 96 5.09 -6.05 -7.14
N VAL A 97 4.48 -6.67 -8.15
CA VAL A 97 3.04 -6.99 -8.15
C VAL A 97 2.80 -8.29 -7.40
N GLU A 98 2.01 -8.21 -6.34
CA GLU A 98 1.62 -9.36 -5.53
C GLU A 98 0.55 -10.21 -6.22
N CYS A 99 -0.53 -9.56 -6.63
CA CYS A 99 -1.62 -10.22 -7.34
C CYS A 99 -2.44 -9.26 -8.20
N VAL A 100 -3.21 -9.83 -9.14
CA VAL A 100 -4.12 -9.12 -10.04
C VAL A 100 -5.44 -9.87 -10.12
N TYR A 101 -6.55 -9.12 -10.13
CA TYR A 101 -7.91 -9.64 -10.28
C TYR A 101 -8.86 -8.57 -10.82
N LEU A 102 -10.04 -9.00 -11.29
CA LEU A 102 -11.08 -8.16 -11.87
C LEU A 102 -12.39 -8.29 -11.11
N LEU A 103 -13.06 -7.16 -10.84
CA LEU A 103 -14.35 -7.08 -10.21
C LEU A 103 -15.42 -6.58 -11.22
N ASP A 104 -16.66 -6.96 -11.02
CA ASP A 104 -17.80 -6.38 -11.72
C ASP A 104 -18.21 -5.03 -11.09
N SER A 105 -19.22 -4.39 -11.67
CA SER A 105 -19.77 -3.12 -11.19
C SER A 105 -20.42 -3.16 -9.81
N ARG A 106 -20.60 -4.34 -9.23
CA ARG A 106 -21.14 -4.54 -7.87
C ARG A 106 -20.04 -4.88 -6.87
N GLY A 107 -18.78 -4.98 -7.32
CA GLY A 107 -17.65 -5.37 -6.48
C GLY A 107 -17.50 -6.89 -6.32
N VAL A 108 -18.18 -7.69 -7.12
CA VAL A 108 -18.02 -9.14 -7.12
C VAL A 108 -16.86 -9.52 -8.04
N GLN A 109 -15.95 -10.35 -7.55
CA GLN A 109 -14.80 -10.80 -8.32
C GLN A 109 -15.22 -11.73 -9.46
N ILE A 110 -14.88 -11.37 -10.69
CA ILE A 110 -15.26 -12.10 -11.92
C ILE A 110 -14.10 -12.90 -12.54
N SER A 111 -12.86 -12.63 -12.14
CA SER A 111 -11.68 -13.42 -12.53
C SER A 111 -11.16 -14.28 -11.37
N GLU A 112 -10.25 -15.22 -11.64
CA GLU A 112 -9.40 -15.77 -10.59
C GLU A 112 -8.39 -14.71 -10.15
N THR A 113 -7.90 -14.81 -8.90
CA THR A 113 -6.76 -14.01 -8.44
C THR A 113 -5.49 -14.68 -8.94
N ILE A 114 -4.74 -14.00 -9.80
CA ILE A 114 -3.42 -14.46 -10.21
C ILE A 114 -2.40 -13.88 -9.24
N VAL A 115 -1.68 -14.75 -8.55
CA VAL A 115 -0.68 -14.39 -7.52
C VAL A 115 0.71 -14.58 -8.09
N SER A 116 1.60 -13.66 -7.77
CA SER A 116 3.01 -13.73 -8.17
C SER A 116 3.70 -14.97 -7.60
N PRO A 117 4.43 -15.73 -8.42
CA PRO A 117 5.19 -16.89 -7.97
C PRO A 117 6.37 -16.49 -7.05
N PHE A 118 6.75 -15.22 -7.04
CA PHE A 118 7.85 -14.68 -6.21
C PHE A 118 7.37 -14.28 -4.80
N VAL A 119 6.07 -14.19 -4.60
CA VAL A 119 5.49 -13.85 -3.28
C VAL A 119 5.64 -15.05 -2.36
N ARG A 120 6.39 -14.85 -1.28
CA ARG A 120 6.46 -15.83 -0.20
C ARG A 120 5.14 -15.82 0.55
N LEU A 121 4.31 -16.82 0.30
CA LEU A 121 3.15 -17.08 1.15
C LEU A 121 3.67 -17.38 2.56
N GLN A 122 3.23 -16.59 3.53
CA GLN A 122 3.59 -16.88 4.92
C GLN A 122 3.03 -18.24 5.30
N SER A 123 3.81 -19.04 6.06
CA SER A 123 3.51 -20.44 6.39
C SER A 123 2.32 -20.64 7.35
N ARG A 124 1.36 -19.73 7.40
CA ARG A 124 0.11 -19.85 8.15
C ARG A 124 -1.08 -20.07 7.22
N PRO A 125 -1.34 -21.33 6.83
CA PRO A 125 -2.17 -21.65 5.66
C PRO A 125 -3.66 -21.36 5.81
N SER A 126 -4.19 -21.12 6.99
CA SER A 126 -5.64 -21.10 7.20
C SER A 126 -6.29 -19.73 7.12
N ILE A 127 -5.53 -18.63 7.23
CA ILE A 127 -6.08 -17.26 7.29
C ILE A 127 -5.77 -16.48 6.03
N PHE A 128 -4.58 -16.69 5.44
CA PHE A 128 -4.13 -15.97 4.25
C PHE A 128 -4.36 -16.83 3.02
N GLN A 129 -5.39 -16.51 2.27
CA GLN A 129 -5.71 -17.16 0.99
C GLN A 129 -6.18 -16.12 -0.02
N PRO A 130 -5.70 -16.18 -1.27
CA PRO A 130 -6.22 -15.35 -2.34
C PRO A 130 -7.73 -15.53 -2.49
N ALA A 131 -8.42 -14.42 -2.69
CA ALA A 131 -9.84 -14.46 -3.00
C ALA A 131 -10.08 -15.22 -4.30
N ARG A 132 -11.24 -15.84 -4.43
CA ARG A 132 -11.65 -16.60 -5.61
C ARG A 132 -12.75 -15.86 -6.36
N ARG A 133 -12.97 -16.25 -7.59
CA ARG A 133 -14.14 -15.81 -8.37
C ARG A 133 -15.41 -15.94 -7.53
N GLY A 134 -16.24 -14.90 -7.52
CA GLY A 134 -17.44 -14.79 -6.72
C GLY A 134 -17.27 -14.15 -5.34
N ALA A 135 -16.03 -13.82 -4.94
CA ALA A 135 -15.78 -13.11 -3.69
C ALA A 135 -16.35 -11.68 -3.75
N ASP A 136 -16.92 -11.22 -2.64
CA ASP A 136 -17.51 -9.88 -2.51
C ASP A 136 -16.48 -8.90 -1.95
N HIS A 137 -16.17 -7.86 -2.73
CA HIS A 137 -15.25 -6.77 -2.40
C HIS A 137 -15.97 -5.42 -2.29
N ALA A 138 -17.30 -5.37 -2.33
CA ALA A 138 -18.07 -4.12 -2.37
C ALA A 138 -17.77 -3.17 -1.20
N TYR A 139 -17.47 -3.73 -0.02
CA TYR A 139 -17.16 -2.97 1.19
C TYR A 139 -15.69 -2.55 1.31
N LYS A 140 -14.83 -2.96 0.39
CA LYS A 140 -13.40 -2.66 0.43
C LYS A 140 -13.13 -1.23 -0.05
N PRO A 141 -12.18 -0.49 0.59
CA PRO A 141 -11.88 0.90 0.21
C PRO A 141 -11.52 1.06 -1.27
N TYR A 142 -10.79 0.11 -1.85
CA TYR A 142 -10.37 0.13 -3.26
C TYR A 142 -11.52 -0.09 -4.26
N PHE A 143 -12.71 -0.45 -3.79
CA PHE A 143 -13.92 -0.50 -4.61
C PHE A 143 -14.91 0.63 -4.23
N ALA A 144 -15.21 0.78 -2.95
CA ALA A 144 -16.15 1.78 -2.46
C ALA A 144 -15.74 3.24 -2.77
N CYS A 145 -14.44 3.48 -2.97
CA CYS A 145 -13.92 4.81 -3.32
C CYS A 145 -14.50 5.39 -4.62
N PHE A 146 -14.87 4.55 -5.59
CA PHE A 146 -15.39 5.02 -6.88
C PHE A 146 -16.74 5.71 -6.72
N GLU A 147 -17.63 5.13 -5.92
CA GLU A 147 -18.91 5.74 -5.59
C GLU A 147 -18.75 6.92 -4.62
N ALA A 148 -17.97 6.73 -3.55
CA ALA A 148 -17.83 7.71 -2.49
C ALA A 148 -17.10 9.00 -2.92
N LEU A 149 -16.11 8.90 -3.84
CA LEU A 149 -15.24 10.01 -4.21
C LEU A 149 -15.42 10.47 -5.67
N GLY A 150 -16.15 9.73 -6.49
CA GLY A 150 -16.33 10.03 -7.92
C GLY A 150 -15.02 10.00 -8.74
N ILE A 151 -14.04 9.20 -8.30
CA ILE A 151 -12.73 9.06 -8.95
C ILE A 151 -12.72 7.81 -9.84
N GLN A 152 -11.75 7.73 -10.75
CA GLN A 152 -11.60 6.58 -11.65
C GLN A 152 -10.40 5.69 -11.31
N ARG A 153 -9.50 6.16 -10.45
CA ARG A 153 -8.29 5.45 -10.01
C ARG A 153 -8.04 5.72 -8.55
N TYR A 154 -7.65 4.69 -7.82
CA TYR A 154 -7.41 4.80 -6.40
C TYR A 154 -6.23 3.92 -5.96
N LEU A 155 -5.37 4.46 -5.11
CA LEU A 155 -4.29 3.72 -4.44
C LEU A 155 -4.55 3.77 -2.93
N THR A 156 -4.72 2.60 -2.32
CA THR A 156 -4.95 2.49 -0.88
C THR A 156 -3.73 2.93 -0.07
N ASP A 157 -3.93 3.15 1.21
CA ASP A 157 -2.83 3.11 2.17
C ASP A 157 -2.33 1.66 2.33
N VAL A 158 -1.17 1.49 3.00
CA VAL A 158 -0.60 0.17 3.27
C VAL A 158 -1.52 -0.62 4.19
N TYR A 159 -1.76 -1.87 3.86
CA TYR A 159 -2.52 -2.80 4.70
C TYR A 159 -1.93 -4.21 4.62
N LEU A 160 -2.37 -5.09 5.51
CA LEU A 160 -1.96 -6.50 5.50
C LEU A 160 -2.82 -7.27 4.48
N SER A 161 -2.17 -7.79 3.44
CA SER A 161 -2.83 -8.59 2.41
C SER A 161 -3.42 -9.87 2.99
N LEU A 162 -4.71 -10.12 2.75
CA LEU A 162 -5.32 -11.40 3.08
C LEU A 162 -4.93 -12.51 2.10
N ALA A 163 -4.40 -12.16 0.94
CA ALA A 163 -3.93 -13.14 -0.04
C ALA A 163 -2.62 -13.82 0.39
N SER A 164 -1.71 -13.08 1.03
CA SER A 164 -0.35 -13.56 1.32
C SER A 164 0.11 -13.36 2.76
N GLY A 165 -0.47 -12.40 3.49
CA GLY A 165 0.03 -11.94 4.78
C GLY A 165 1.17 -10.92 4.69
N ASN A 166 1.47 -10.40 3.51
CA ASN A 166 2.46 -9.35 3.32
C ASN A 166 1.80 -7.95 3.44
N LEU A 167 2.62 -6.93 3.67
CA LEU A 167 2.16 -5.55 3.55
C LEU A 167 2.06 -5.18 2.08
N CYS A 168 0.91 -4.67 1.68
CA CYS A 168 0.64 -4.27 0.31
C CYS A 168 -0.19 -3.00 0.20
N ARG A 169 -0.33 -2.49 -1.03
CA ARG A 169 -1.28 -1.47 -1.45
C ARG A 169 -2.06 -1.99 -2.63
N THR A 170 -3.36 -1.77 -2.67
CA THR A 170 -4.17 -2.03 -3.86
C THR A 170 -4.27 -0.77 -4.70
N PHE A 171 -3.88 -0.87 -5.97
CA PHE A 171 -4.28 0.09 -6.98
C PHE A 171 -5.49 -0.46 -7.72
N SER A 172 -6.55 0.33 -7.77
CA SER A 172 -7.77 -0.02 -8.48
C SER A 172 -8.11 1.02 -9.54
N VAL A 173 -8.65 0.57 -10.67
CA VAL A 173 -9.03 1.43 -11.78
C VAL A 173 -10.31 0.94 -12.43
N GLN A 174 -11.25 1.87 -12.68
CA GLN A 174 -12.44 1.58 -13.46
C GLN A 174 -12.10 1.45 -14.94
N LEU A 175 -12.58 0.36 -15.55
CA LEU A 175 -12.44 0.08 -16.97
C LEU A 175 -13.73 0.45 -17.68
N PRO A 176 -13.66 1.12 -18.84
CA PRO A 176 -14.81 1.20 -19.72
C PRO A 176 -15.14 -0.22 -20.22
N CYS A 177 -16.26 -0.75 -19.80
CA CYS A 177 -16.76 -2.03 -20.32
C CYS A 177 -17.69 -1.79 -21.50
N GLN A 178 -17.72 -2.75 -22.45
CA GLN A 178 -18.67 -2.71 -23.57
C GLN A 178 -20.13 -2.92 -23.11
N SER A 179 -20.34 -3.43 -21.90
CA SER A 179 -21.63 -3.41 -21.19
C SER A 179 -21.76 -2.10 -20.43
N ASP A 180 -23.00 -1.59 -20.25
CA ASP A 180 -23.29 -0.31 -19.56
C ASP A 180 -22.77 -0.20 -18.12
N ALA A 181 -22.11 -1.23 -17.60
CA ALA A 181 -21.60 -1.29 -16.24
C ALA A 181 -20.08 -1.46 -16.23
N PRO A 182 -19.32 -0.54 -15.59
CA PRO A 182 -17.85 -0.59 -15.53
C PRO A 182 -17.36 -1.80 -14.74
N CYS A 183 -16.23 -2.38 -15.16
CA CYS A 183 -15.44 -3.32 -14.35
C CYS A 183 -14.37 -2.58 -13.56
N VAL A 184 -13.84 -3.20 -12.52
CA VAL A 184 -12.73 -2.65 -11.73
C VAL A 184 -11.54 -3.61 -11.76
N LEU A 185 -10.43 -3.17 -12.36
CA LEU A 185 -9.15 -3.86 -12.27
C LEU A 185 -8.49 -3.53 -10.95
N CYS A 186 -8.07 -4.56 -10.23
CA CYS A 186 -7.33 -4.44 -8.97
C CYS A 186 -5.95 -5.09 -9.11
N MET A 187 -4.93 -4.36 -8.67
CA MET A 187 -3.53 -4.81 -8.63
C MET A 187 -2.98 -4.53 -7.24
N ASP A 188 -2.49 -5.55 -6.56
CA ASP A 188 -1.86 -5.41 -5.26
C ASP A 188 -0.34 -5.33 -5.45
N PHE A 189 0.27 -4.30 -4.87
CA PHE A 189 1.69 -4.05 -4.91
C PHE A 189 2.30 -4.28 -3.54
N LEU A 190 3.39 -5.03 -3.50
CA LEU A 190 4.15 -5.26 -2.27
C LEU A 190 4.73 -3.95 -1.75
N GLU A 191 4.52 -3.67 -0.47
CA GLU A 191 5.26 -2.60 0.20
C GLU A 191 6.59 -3.19 0.67
N GLU A 192 7.71 -2.55 0.30
CA GLU A 192 9.00 -2.95 0.84
C GLU A 192 8.93 -2.92 2.37
N PRO A 193 9.36 -4.00 3.06
CA PRO A 193 9.44 -3.97 4.51
C PRO A 193 10.34 -2.80 4.90
N ILE A 194 9.89 -1.98 5.84
CA ILE A 194 10.70 -0.91 6.42
C ILE A 194 12.00 -1.58 6.88
N ARG A 195 13.09 -1.38 6.13
CA ARG A 195 14.40 -1.92 6.50
C ARG A 195 14.77 -1.28 7.83
N THR A 196 14.51 -1.98 8.92
CA THR A 196 15.15 -1.63 10.20
C THR A 196 16.64 -1.63 9.95
N PRO A 197 17.37 -0.55 10.29
CA PRO A 197 18.80 -0.54 10.18
C PRO A 197 19.33 -1.77 10.90
N SER A 198 20.04 -2.66 10.19
CA SER A 198 20.65 -3.84 10.79
C SER A 198 21.49 -3.37 11.98
N ALA A 199 21.20 -3.91 13.16
CA ALA A 199 22.01 -3.66 14.34
C ALA A 199 23.49 -3.89 13.96
N PRO A 200 24.43 -3.00 14.35
CA PRO A 200 25.83 -3.17 14.05
C PRO A 200 26.26 -4.55 14.58
N LYS A 201 26.83 -5.38 13.70
CA LYS A 201 27.42 -6.65 14.09
C LYS A 201 28.45 -6.31 15.15
N GLN A 202 28.20 -6.74 16.37
CA GLN A 202 29.21 -6.72 17.43
C GLN A 202 30.34 -7.66 16.97
N SER A 203 31.47 -7.08 16.64
CA SER A 203 32.76 -7.77 16.41
C SER A 203 33.50 -7.96 17.72
#